data_047c3a9369caad28cda1e4f79bfec6df
#
_entry.id   047c3a9369caad28cda1e4f79bfec6df
#
_cell.length_a   1.000
_cell.length_b   1.000
_cell.length_c   1.000
_cell.angle_alpha   90.00
_cell.angle_beta   90.00
_cell.angle_gamma   90.00
#
_symmetry.space_group_name_H-M   'P 1'
#
loop_
_entity.id
_entity.type
_entity.pdbx_description
1 polymer ?
#
loop_
_entity_poly.entity_id
_entity_poly.type
_entity_poly.pdbx_seq_one_letter_code
_entity_poly.pdbx_strand_id
1 'polypeptide(L)'
;TRAMRRKTAGLPAGKTFESWREDDSSIPVPTQSALATLEWVHRAENLAISGPSGTGKTHFVEALAHKVIDAGMRVSWFTLESLTAAIGKAAVDGSVAKVIARITRAELIVVDDIGMLPSGQAAAEAFYRLVDATYERRSLAVTSNLHPAGFDTIMPKTSATAAVDRLLH
;
A
#
# COMPACT_ATOMS: atom_id res chain seq x y z
N THR A 1 -12.87 -5.72 -17.25
CA THR A 1 -12.06 -6.94 -17.25
C THR A 1 -10.91 -6.84 -16.27
N ARG A 2 -10.30 -7.97 -15.94
CA ARG A 2 -9.10 -8.02 -15.07
C ARG A 2 -7.95 -7.23 -15.67
N ALA A 3 -7.72 -7.36 -16.97
CA ALA A 3 -6.67 -6.62 -17.67
C ALA A 3 -6.88 -5.11 -17.59
N MET A 4 -8.10 -4.64 -17.77
CA MET A 4 -8.43 -3.21 -17.63
C MET A 4 -8.22 -2.72 -16.21
N ARG A 5 -8.59 -3.50 -15.20
CA ARG A 5 -8.39 -3.14 -13.79
C ARG A 5 -6.91 -3.03 -13.45
N ARG A 6 -6.07 -3.92 -13.98
CA ARG A 6 -4.61 -3.86 -13.80
C ARG A 6 -4.04 -2.59 -14.42
N LYS A 7 -4.47 -2.26 -15.62
CA LYS A 7 -4.02 -1.04 -16.31
C LYS A 7 -4.47 0.22 -15.56
N THR A 8 -5.73 0.26 -15.13
CA THR A 8 -6.27 1.41 -14.38
C THR A 8 -5.61 1.55 -13.01
N ALA A 9 -5.22 0.45 -12.38
CA ALA A 9 -4.54 0.44 -11.09
C ALA A 9 -3.14 1.03 -11.14
N GLY A 10 -2.50 1.07 -12.31
CA GLY A 10 -1.11 1.48 -12.44
C GLY A 10 -0.13 0.42 -11.96
N LEU A 11 -0.57 -0.85 -11.87
CA LEU A 11 0.25 -1.94 -11.38
C LEU A 11 1.41 -2.25 -12.31
N PRO A 12 2.61 -2.48 -11.75
CA PRO A 12 3.69 -3.09 -12.52
C PRO A 12 3.28 -4.47 -13.02
N ALA A 13 3.86 -4.93 -14.11
CA ALA A 13 3.51 -6.22 -14.69
C ALA A 13 4.41 -7.34 -14.16
N GLY A 14 3.86 -8.53 -14.02
CA GLY A 14 4.62 -9.78 -13.92
C GLY A 14 4.92 -10.31 -12.52
N LYS A 15 4.66 -9.59 -11.46
CA LYS A 15 4.93 -10.06 -10.08
C LYS A 15 3.68 -10.66 -9.46
N THR A 16 3.51 -11.96 -9.56
CA THR A 16 2.37 -12.71 -9.03
C THR A 16 2.83 -13.78 -8.05
N PHE A 17 1.89 -14.44 -7.36
CA PHE A 17 2.21 -15.56 -6.47
C PHE A 17 2.73 -16.80 -7.22
N GLU A 18 2.50 -16.91 -8.51
CA GLU A 18 3.04 -18.00 -9.33
C GLU A 18 4.58 -18.01 -9.33
N SER A 19 5.20 -16.82 -9.29
CA SER A 19 6.66 -16.67 -9.23
C SER A 19 7.18 -16.46 -7.81
N TRP A 20 6.33 -16.48 -6.81
CA TRP A 20 6.68 -16.25 -5.42
C TRP A 20 7.22 -17.51 -4.75
N ARG A 21 8.32 -17.37 -4.03
CA ARG A 21 8.93 -18.45 -3.25
C ARG A 21 8.70 -18.17 -1.76
N GLU A 22 7.65 -18.72 -1.20
CA GLU A 22 7.26 -18.42 0.17
C GLU A 22 8.31 -18.85 1.22
N ASP A 23 9.04 -19.93 0.95
CA ASP A 23 10.07 -20.44 1.86
C ASP A 23 11.31 -19.56 1.89
N ASP A 24 11.55 -18.77 0.83
CA ASP A 24 12.71 -17.87 0.74
C ASP A 24 12.42 -16.50 1.36
N SER A 25 11.19 -16.26 1.81
CA SER A 25 10.78 -14.98 2.39
C SER A 25 11.02 -14.95 3.89
N SER A 26 11.35 -13.76 4.41
CA SER A 26 11.40 -13.52 5.84
C SER A 26 10.02 -13.36 6.48
N ILE A 27 8.97 -13.23 5.66
CA ILE A 27 7.59 -13.21 6.16
C ILE A 27 7.20 -14.63 6.51
N PRO A 28 6.75 -14.90 7.75
CA PRO A 28 6.32 -16.26 8.12
C PRO A 28 5.23 -16.79 7.20
N VAL A 29 5.34 -18.07 6.81
CA VAL A 29 4.36 -18.70 5.89
C VAL A 29 2.91 -18.57 6.38
N PRO A 30 2.60 -18.77 7.69
CA PRO A 30 1.24 -18.54 8.16
C PRO A 30 0.75 -17.12 7.95
N THR A 31 1.63 -16.13 8.09
CA THR A 31 1.30 -14.72 7.84
C THR A 31 1.03 -14.50 6.35
N GLN A 32 1.84 -15.07 5.48
CA GLN A 32 1.62 -15.00 4.03
C GLN A 32 0.26 -15.58 3.66
N SER A 33 -0.08 -16.75 4.21
CA SER A 33 -1.36 -17.41 3.96
C SER A 33 -2.53 -16.58 4.45
N ALA A 34 -2.42 -16.00 5.64
CA ALA A 34 -3.47 -15.15 6.20
C ALA A 34 -3.69 -13.89 5.35
N LEU A 35 -2.64 -13.25 4.88
CA LEU A 35 -2.75 -12.08 4.02
C LEU A 35 -3.32 -12.42 2.64
N ALA A 36 -3.04 -13.61 2.14
CA ALA A 36 -3.55 -14.08 0.86
C ALA A 36 -5.06 -14.36 0.88
N THR A 37 -5.69 -14.50 2.05
CA THR A 37 -7.15 -14.62 2.14
C THR A 37 -7.87 -13.34 1.77
N LEU A 38 -7.19 -12.19 1.82
CA LEU A 38 -7.70 -10.84 1.57
C LEU A 38 -8.79 -10.39 2.56
N GLU A 39 -8.97 -11.08 3.67
CA GLU A 39 -9.94 -10.67 4.69
C GLU A 39 -9.60 -9.30 5.28
N TRP A 40 -8.32 -9.01 5.43
CA TRP A 40 -7.86 -7.71 5.90
C TRP A 40 -8.31 -6.58 4.96
N VAL A 41 -8.40 -6.84 3.65
CA VAL A 41 -8.92 -5.87 2.68
C VAL A 41 -10.41 -5.65 2.90
N HIS A 42 -11.19 -6.71 3.09
CA HIS A 42 -12.62 -6.60 3.37
C HIS A 42 -12.91 -5.86 4.68
N ARG A 43 -11.99 -5.95 5.65
CA ARG A 43 -12.12 -5.27 6.94
C ARG A 43 -11.55 -3.85 6.94
N ALA A 44 -11.07 -3.36 5.79
CA ALA A 44 -10.41 -2.06 5.69
C ALA A 44 -9.24 -1.91 6.67
N GLU A 45 -8.47 -2.99 6.86
CA GLU A 45 -7.28 -2.98 7.71
C GLU A 45 -6.05 -2.64 6.88
N ASN A 46 -5.03 -2.06 7.52
CA ASN A 46 -3.81 -1.63 6.86
C ASN A 46 -2.71 -2.67 6.97
N LEU A 47 -1.78 -2.64 6.02
CA LEU A 47 -0.62 -3.51 5.98
C LEU A 47 0.64 -2.66 5.79
N ALA A 48 1.65 -2.89 6.61
CA ALA A 48 2.97 -2.30 6.42
C ALA A 48 4.01 -3.43 6.36
N ILE A 49 4.82 -3.42 5.31
CA ILE A 49 5.91 -4.38 5.15
C ILE A 49 7.21 -3.60 5.14
N SER A 50 8.07 -3.85 6.11
CA SER A 50 9.36 -3.20 6.21
C SER A 50 10.50 -4.22 6.19
N GLY A 51 11.65 -3.80 5.73
CA GLY A 51 12.84 -4.62 5.67
C GLY A 51 13.86 -4.07 4.68
N PRO A 52 15.07 -4.64 4.64
CA PRO A 52 16.09 -4.20 3.70
C PRO A 52 15.65 -4.30 2.25
N SER A 53 16.25 -3.49 1.37
CA SER A 53 16.05 -3.58 -0.07
C SER A 53 16.41 -4.97 -0.57
N GLY A 54 15.69 -5.44 -1.59
CA GLY A 54 15.96 -6.73 -2.23
C GLY A 54 15.41 -7.95 -1.48
N THR A 55 14.58 -7.76 -0.45
CA THR A 55 13.98 -8.86 0.32
C THR A 55 12.65 -9.36 -0.24
N GLY A 56 12.19 -8.82 -1.38
CA GLY A 56 10.94 -9.26 -2.00
C GLY A 56 9.68 -8.56 -1.50
N LYS A 57 9.80 -7.45 -0.75
CA LYS A 57 8.64 -6.69 -0.25
C LYS A 57 7.70 -6.26 -1.36
N THR A 58 8.25 -5.63 -2.39
CA THR A 58 7.47 -5.15 -3.54
C THR A 58 6.82 -6.31 -4.28
N HIS A 59 7.55 -7.39 -4.50
CA HIS A 59 7.00 -8.59 -5.15
C HIS A 59 5.79 -9.14 -4.39
N PHE A 60 5.91 -9.25 -3.07
CA PHE A 60 4.82 -9.78 -2.24
C PHE A 60 3.57 -8.89 -2.31
N VAL A 61 3.73 -7.58 -2.15
CA VAL A 61 2.61 -6.64 -2.21
C VAL A 61 2.01 -6.59 -3.62
N GLU A 62 2.84 -6.65 -4.64
CA GLU A 62 2.38 -6.71 -6.03
C GLU A 62 1.54 -7.97 -6.28
N ALA A 63 1.99 -9.12 -5.77
CA ALA A 63 1.25 -10.37 -5.85
C ALA A 63 -0.09 -10.30 -5.11
N LEU A 64 -0.14 -9.68 -3.93
CA LEU A 64 -1.38 -9.43 -3.21
C LEU A 64 -2.33 -8.55 -4.01
N ALA A 65 -1.81 -7.49 -4.63
CA ALA A 65 -2.61 -6.57 -5.46
C ALA A 65 -3.23 -7.29 -6.66
N HIS A 66 -2.47 -8.15 -7.33
CA HIS A 66 -3.01 -8.97 -8.41
C HIS A 66 -4.13 -9.88 -7.92
N LYS A 67 -3.97 -10.45 -6.74
CA LYS A 67 -4.99 -11.29 -6.13
C LYS A 67 -6.27 -10.52 -5.79
N VAL A 68 -6.13 -9.30 -5.32
CA VAL A 68 -7.27 -8.39 -5.09
C VAL A 68 -8.05 -8.16 -6.38
N ILE A 69 -7.34 -7.89 -7.47
CA ILE A 69 -7.96 -7.68 -8.79
C ILE A 69 -8.66 -8.96 -9.27
N ASP A 70 -8.03 -10.10 -9.09
CA ASP A 70 -8.60 -11.39 -9.48
C ASP A 70 -9.87 -11.71 -8.67
N ALA A 71 -9.98 -11.21 -7.44
CA ALA A 71 -11.17 -11.33 -6.61
C ALA A 71 -12.29 -10.33 -6.98
N GLY A 72 -12.09 -9.51 -8.01
CA GLY A 72 -13.10 -8.57 -8.49
C GLY A 72 -13.03 -7.18 -7.85
N MET A 73 -12.06 -6.93 -6.99
CA MET A 73 -11.86 -5.63 -6.34
C MET A 73 -10.93 -4.74 -7.15
N ARG A 74 -10.82 -3.49 -6.74
CA ARG A 74 -9.98 -2.48 -7.40
C ARG A 74 -8.76 -2.18 -6.56
N VAL A 75 -7.66 -1.84 -7.24
CA VAL A 75 -6.41 -1.41 -6.63
C VAL A 75 -5.99 -0.07 -7.20
N SER A 76 -5.47 0.81 -6.36
CA SER A 76 -4.72 2.00 -6.76
C SER A 76 -3.27 1.81 -6.31
N TRP A 77 -2.34 1.86 -7.24
CA TRP A 77 -0.92 1.63 -6.97
C TRP A 77 -0.12 2.91 -7.19
N PHE A 78 0.64 3.31 -6.18
CA PHE A 78 1.50 4.48 -6.24
C PHE A 78 2.88 4.15 -5.70
N THR A 79 3.88 4.87 -6.21
CA THR A 79 5.09 5.16 -5.44
C THR A 79 4.81 6.41 -4.61
N LEU A 80 5.61 6.65 -3.57
CA LEU A 80 5.45 7.89 -2.79
C LEU A 80 5.63 9.12 -3.70
N GLU A 81 6.56 9.04 -4.64
CA GLU A 81 6.83 10.10 -5.60
C GLU A 81 5.61 10.38 -6.50
N SER A 82 5.00 9.33 -7.06
CA SER A 82 3.83 9.50 -7.92
C SER A 82 2.60 10.00 -7.16
N LEU A 83 2.44 9.58 -5.91
CA LEU A 83 1.38 10.08 -5.03
C LEU A 83 1.59 11.57 -4.75
N THR A 84 2.81 11.95 -4.40
CA THR A 84 3.17 13.35 -4.12
C THR A 84 2.89 14.23 -5.33
N ALA A 85 3.26 13.76 -6.52
CA ALA A 85 3.02 14.50 -7.77
C ALA A 85 1.52 14.66 -8.05
N ALA A 86 0.73 13.61 -7.86
CA ALA A 86 -0.72 13.65 -8.11
C ALA A 86 -1.42 14.62 -7.16
N ILE A 87 -1.09 14.58 -5.87
CA ILE A 87 -1.69 15.49 -4.87
C ILE A 87 -1.20 16.92 -5.09
N GLY A 88 0.08 17.10 -5.40
CA GLY A 88 0.64 18.44 -5.67
C GLY A 88 -0.02 19.10 -6.88
N LYS A 89 -0.21 18.37 -7.96
CA LYS A 89 -0.92 18.87 -9.14
C LYS A 89 -2.37 19.24 -8.81
N ALA A 90 -3.06 18.39 -8.04
CA ALA A 90 -4.43 18.64 -7.61
C ALA A 90 -4.53 19.87 -6.69
N ALA A 91 -3.53 20.12 -5.86
CA ALA A 91 -3.50 21.29 -4.98
C ALA A 91 -3.45 22.61 -5.77
N VAL A 92 -2.77 22.60 -6.91
CA VAL A 92 -2.65 23.80 -7.75
C VAL A 92 -3.99 24.20 -8.36
N ASP A 93 -4.81 23.24 -8.78
CA ASP A 93 -6.09 23.51 -9.45
C ASP A 93 -7.31 23.34 -8.53
N GLY A 94 -7.10 23.07 -7.24
CA GLY A 94 -8.19 22.92 -6.27
C GLY A 94 -8.94 21.60 -6.34
N SER A 95 -8.37 20.58 -6.98
CA SER A 95 -9.06 19.29 -7.19
C SER A 95 -8.62 18.17 -6.23
N VAL A 96 -7.96 18.48 -5.10
CA VAL A 96 -7.45 17.48 -4.16
C VAL A 96 -8.55 16.53 -3.69
N ALA A 97 -9.70 17.05 -3.31
CA ALA A 97 -10.83 16.23 -2.85
C ALA A 97 -11.30 15.24 -3.92
N LYS A 98 -11.35 15.68 -5.17
CA LYS A 98 -11.71 14.84 -6.32
C LYS A 98 -10.70 13.71 -6.55
N VAL A 99 -9.41 14.03 -6.47
CA VAL A 99 -8.33 13.06 -6.68
C VAL A 99 -8.35 12.02 -5.56
N ILE A 100 -8.47 12.46 -4.32
CA ILE A 100 -8.59 11.56 -3.16
C ILE A 100 -9.82 10.66 -3.28
N ALA A 101 -10.97 11.21 -3.67
CA ALA A 101 -12.18 10.43 -3.86
C ALA A 101 -12.00 9.35 -4.95
N ARG A 102 -11.30 9.69 -6.03
CA ARG A 102 -10.99 8.74 -7.10
C ARG A 102 -10.07 7.61 -6.62
N ILE A 103 -9.01 7.96 -5.87
CA ILE A 103 -8.08 6.98 -5.32
C ILE A 103 -8.80 6.03 -4.37
N THR A 104 -9.65 6.55 -3.52
CA THR A 104 -10.35 5.77 -2.48
C THR A 104 -11.56 5.00 -2.99
N ARG A 105 -11.83 5.01 -4.29
CA ARG A 105 -12.76 4.06 -4.92
C ARG A 105 -12.20 2.64 -4.92
N ALA A 106 -10.88 2.50 -4.87
CA ALA A 106 -10.23 1.20 -4.78
C ALA A 106 -10.35 0.63 -3.36
N GLU A 107 -10.56 -0.66 -3.24
CA GLU A 107 -10.59 -1.37 -1.95
C GLU A 107 -9.20 -1.48 -1.34
N LEU A 108 -8.17 -1.53 -2.18
CA LEU A 108 -6.77 -1.55 -1.76
C LEU A 108 -6.01 -0.41 -2.43
N ILE A 109 -5.36 0.41 -1.61
CA ILE A 109 -4.42 1.43 -2.08
C ILE A 109 -3.02 1.01 -1.64
N VAL A 110 -2.07 1.00 -2.56
CA VAL A 110 -0.68 0.66 -2.28
C VAL A 110 0.21 1.87 -2.48
N VAL A 111 1.07 2.13 -1.52
CA VAL A 111 2.18 3.07 -1.66
C VAL A 111 3.46 2.27 -1.52
N ASP A 112 4.09 1.97 -2.64
CA ASP A 112 5.28 1.16 -2.71
C ASP A 112 6.51 2.04 -2.49
N ASP A 113 7.28 1.63 -1.50
CA ASP A 113 8.51 2.27 -1.05
C ASP A 113 8.29 3.71 -0.57
N ILE A 114 7.79 3.82 0.66
CA ILE A 114 7.74 5.10 1.34
C ILE A 114 9.12 5.58 1.77
N GLY A 115 10.14 4.72 1.60
CA GLY A 115 11.54 5.07 1.67
C GLY A 115 11.98 5.65 3.00
N MET A 116 12.92 6.58 2.90
CA MET A 116 13.39 7.37 4.03
C MET A 116 12.59 8.66 4.10
N LEU A 117 11.36 8.55 4.58
CA LEU A 117 10.57 9.73 4.89
C LEU A 117 11.17 10.50 6.06
N PRO A 118 11.00 11.79 6.06
CA PRO A 118 10.35 12.60 5.05
C PRO A 118 11.33 13.10 4.00
N SER A 119 11.11 12.78 2.76
CA SER A 119 11.87 13.38 1.66
C SER A 119 11.35 14.79 1.33
N GLY A 120 10.60 15.38 2.23
CA GLY A 120 10.06 16.72 2.12
C GLY A 120 8.66 16.83 2.66
N GLN A 121 8.24 18.05 2.93
CA GLN A 121 6.94 18.36 3.50
C GLN A 121 5.80 17.96 2.55
N ALA A 122 5.97 18.16 1.25
CA ALA A 122 4.94 17.80 0.27
C ALA A 122 4.64 16.31 0.24
N ALA A 123 5.68 15.46 0.34
CA ALA A 123 5.52 14.01 0.39
C ALA A 123 4.79 13.57 1.67
N ALA A 124 5.19 14.14 2.81
CA ALA A 124 4.55 13.85 4.09
C ALA A 124 3.07 14.25 4.09
N GLU A 125 2.76 15.45 3.59
CA GLU A 125 1.37 15.92 3.50
C GLU A 125 0.52 15.04 2.59
N ALA A 126 1.04 14.66 1.43
CA ALA A 126 0.34 13.79 0.50
C ALA A 126 0.04 12.43 1.14
N PHE A 127 1.04 11.86 1.81
CA PHE A 127 0.89 10.58 2.49
C PHE A 127 -0.14 10.65 3.62
N TYR A 128 -0.06 11.67 4.48
CA TYR A 128 -1.01 11.85 5.58
C TYR A 128 -2.44 12.07 5.08
N ARG A 129 -2.62 12.81 4.01
CA ARG A 129 -3.96 12.97 3.40
C ARG A 129 -4.53 11.63 2.97
N LEU A 130 -3.71 10.76 2.40
CA LEU A 130 -4.14 9.45 2.00
C LEU A 130 -4.48 8.57 3.21
N VAL A 131 -3.63 8.58 4.24
CA VAL A 131 -3.88 7.82 5.48
C VAL A 131 -5.21 8.23 6.10
N ASP A 132 -5.47 9.53 6.24
CA ASP A 132 -6.72 10.03 6.79
C ASP A 132 -7.94 9.63 5.96
N ALA A 133 -7.81 9.70 4.64
CA ALA A 133 -8.91 9.38 3.73
C ALA A 133 -9.25 7.89 3.71
N THR A 134 -8.27 7.03 3.95
CA THR A 134 -8.45 5.57 3.94
C THR A 134 -8.81 4.99 5.29
N TYR A 135 -8.60 5.73 6.36
CA TYR A 135 -8.79 5.24 7.73
C TYR A 135 -10.17 4.63 7.95
N GLU A 136 -10.20 3.37 8.34
CA GLU A 136 -11.42 2.57 8.57
C GLU A 136 -12.38 2.46 7.36
N ARG A 137 -11.97 2.91 6.19
CA ARG A 137 -12.80 2.89 4.97
C ARG A 137 -12.24 1.99 3.90
N ARG A 138 -10.92 2.02 3.72
CA ARG A 138 -10.19 1.25 2.71
C ARG A 138 -8.93 0.68 3.31
N SER A 139 -8.35 -0.31 2.65
CA SER A 139 -7.06 -0.85 3.06
C SER A 139 -5.93 -0.08 2.39
N LEU A 140 -4.94 0.28 3.19
CA LEU A 140 -3.70 0.90 2.75
C LEU A 140 -2.56 -0.07 3.00
N ALA A 141 -1.82 -0.43 1.95
CA ALA A 141 -0.62 -1.26 2.07
C ALA A 141 0.60 -0.42 1.71
N VAL A 142 1.61 -0.43 2.56
CA VAL A 142 2.84 0.31 2.33
C VAL A 142 4.05 -0.61 2.46
N THR A 143 5.10 -0.31 1.70
CA THR A 143 6.40 -0.94 1.85
C THR A 143 7.42 0.09 2.27
N SER A 144 8.42 -0.31 3.05
CA SER A 144 9.42 0.60 3.54
C SER A 144 10.73 -0.10 3.87
N ASN A 145 11.83 0.64 3.76
CA ASN A 145 13.13 0.23 4.27
C ASN A 145 13.35 0.66 5.73
N LEU A 146 12.39 1.41 6.31
CA LEU A 146 12.46 1.84 7.70
C LEU A 146 12.17 0.69 8.66
N HIS A 147 12.76 0.75 9.84
CA HIS A 147 12.38 -0.15 10.92
C HIS A 147 10.92 0.12 11.32
N PRO A 148 10.14 -0.94 11.69
CA PRO A 148 8.72 -0.74 12.07
C PRO A 148 8.48 0.36 13.10
N ALA A 149 9.37 0.54 14.07
CA ALA A 149 9.26 1.61 15.07
C ALA A 149 9.27 3.02 14.45
N GLY A 150 9.82 3.17 13.23
CA GLY A 150 9.85 4.45 12.53
C GLY A 150 8.50 4.88 11.97
N PHE A 151 7.53 3.99 11.86
CA PHE A 151 6.20 4.32 11.33
C PHE A 151 5.43 5.29 12.22
N ASP A 152 5.71 5.34 13.50
CA ASP A 152 5.06 6.29 14.43
C ASP A 152 5.32 7.75 14.05
N THR A 153 6.40 8.03 13.32
CA THR A 153 6.72 9.37 12.85
C THR A 153 6.11 9.72 11.49
N ILE A 154 5.56 8.72 10.80
CA ILE A 154 5.07 8.84 9.42
C ILE A 154 3.56 8.76 9.36
N MET A 155 2.96 7.90 10.17
CA MET A 155 1.53 7.60 10.17
C MET A 155 0.89 8.03 11.50
N PRO A 156 -0.41 8.33 11.51
CA PRO A 156 -1.13 8.46 12.78
C PRO A 156 -0.89 7.23 13.64
N LYS A 157 -0.65 7.46 14.93
CA LYS A 157 -0.21 6.43 15.87
C LYS A 157 -1.07 5.16 15.83
N THR A 158 -2.37 5.32 15.74
CA THR A 158 -3.33 4.21 15.70
C THR A 158 -3.15 3.35 14.45
N SER A 159 -2.99 3.99 13.28
CA SER A 159 -2.80 3.28 12.02
C SER A 159 -1.43 2.60 11.96
N ALA A 160 -0.39 3.26 12.44
CA ALA A 160 0.95 2.69 12.47
C ALA A 160 1.02 1.46 13.36
N THR A 161 0.45 1.54 14.57
CA THR A 161 0.42 0.42 15.50
C THR A 161 -0.31 -0.79 14.92
N ALA A 162 -1.47 -0.59 14.33
CA ALA A 162 -2.23 -1.66 13.72
C ALA A 162 -1.48 -2.32 12.54
N ALA A 163 -0.81 -1.52 11.71
CA ALA A 163 -0.05 -2.02 10.58
C ALA A 163 1.18 -2.83 11.04
N VAL A 164 1.89 -2.34 12.05
CA VAL A 164 3.06 -3.03 12.61
C VAL A 164 2.64 -4.34 13.31
N ASP A 165 1.60 -4.30 14.10
CA ASP A 165 1.09 -5.48 14.80
C ASP A 165 0.73 -6.60 13.82
N ARG A 166 0.15 -6.27 12.69
CA ARG A 166 -0.16 -7.23 11.65
C ARG A 166 1.06 -7.97 11.11
N LEU A 167 2.17 -7.26 10.98
CA LEU A 167 3.41 -7.86 10.47
C LEU A 167 4.12 -8.71 11.51
N LEU A 168 4.06 -8.32 12.77
CA LEU A 168 4.83 -8.93 13.85
C LEU A 168 4.07 -10.06 14.55
N HIS A 169 2.78 -10.05 14.45
CA HIS A 169 1.89 -10.98 15.15
C HIS A 169 0.85 -11.58 14.21
#